data_1b119b83798aee70bd62c4d83b062bb1
#
_entry.id   1b119b83798aee70bd62c4d83b062bb1
#
_cell.length_a   1.000
_cell.length_b   1.000
_cell.length_c   1.000
_cell.angle_alpha   90.00
_cell.angle_beta   90.00
_cell.angle_gamma   90.00
#
_symmetry.space_group_name_H-M   'P 1'
#
loop_
_entity.id
_entity.type
_entity.pdbx_description
1 polymer ?
#
loop_
_entity_poly.entity_id
_entity_poly.type
_entity_poly.pdbx_seq_one_letter_code
_entity_poly.pdbx_strand_id
1 'polypeptide(L)'
;EQLSKRNNVIIAVSEGIRDKDGNYFSAAKPASDQFGHAQLSGAGKCLEYFIKEAINVKVRSIELNVLQRCGAHISSLTDIEESFSLGLHAVSCAASGMSKCMLIIKRISDSPYQTAITTADIKGIANEAKSIPRQWINEAGNDVTPDLVNYMAPLITGEPDISYQNGLPVFFDNVCDGIYDYVAQNGYLNMGSWIEKVANAHNTKKYIYGRCSFNRSTNC
;
A
#
# COMPACT_ATOMS: atom_id res chain seq x y z
N GLU A 1 -29.96 14.82 -3.44
CA GLU A 1 -29.69 15.80 -2.36
C GLU A 1 -28.34 16.51 -2.54
N GLN A 2 -27.17 15.84 -2.69
CA GLN A 2 -25.89 16.54 -2.84
C GLN A 2 -25.82 17.40 -4.10
N LEU A 3 -26.33 16.92 -5.24
CA LEU A 3 -26.39 17.68 -6.50
C LEU A 3 -27.33 18.89 -6.45
N SER A 4 -28.29 18.94 -5.53
CA SER A 4 -29.11 20.13 -5.33
C SER A 4 -28.38 21.25 -4.57
N LYS A 5 -27.28 20.91 -3.91
CA LYS A 5 -26.46 21.84 -3.10
C LYS A 5 -25.15 22.23 -3.79
N ARG A 6 -24.66 21.41 -4.74
CA ARG A 6 -23.34 21.56 -5.37
C ARG A 6 -23.42 21.21 -6.86
N ASN A 7 -22.69 21.93 -7.68
CA ASN A 7 -22.60 21.66 -9.12
C ASN A 7 -21.89 20.36 -9.45
N ASN A 8 -20.96 19.94 -8.61
CA ASN A 8 -20.19 18.70 -8.78
C ASN A 8 -20.17 17.92 -7.47
N VAL A 9 -20.26 16.61 -7.58
CA VAL A 9 -20.13 15.68 -6.45
C VAL A 9 -19.04 14.66 -6.80
N ILE A 10 -18.09 14.48 -5.89
CA ILE A 10 -17.04 13.46 -5.98
C ILE A 10 -17.36 12.40 -4.94
N ILE A 11 -17.35 11.14 -5.35
CA ILE A 11 -17.61 9.99 -4.48
C ILE A 11 -16.37 9.11 -4.51
N ALA A 12 -15.71 8.95 -3.36
CA ALA A 12 -14.65 7.98 -3.18
C ALA A 12 -15.25 6.65 -2.72
N VAL A 13 -14.96 5.58 -3.44
CA VAL A 13 -15.48 4.24 -3.13
C VAL A 13 -14.35 3.22 -3.06
N SER A 14 -14.50 2.25 -2.17
CA SER A 14 -13.65 1.07 -2.13
C SER A 14 -14.15 0.02 -3.13
N GLU A 15 -13.24 -0.82 -3.63
CA GLU A 15 -13.59 -1.99 -4.44
C GLU A 15 -14.50 -2.99 -3.70
N GLY A 16 -14.47 -2.97 -2.38
CA GLY A 16 -15.24 -3.85 -1.50
C GLY A 16 -16.66 -3.38 -1.18
N ILE A 17 -17.18 -2.33 -1.85
CA ILE A 17 -18.57 -1.90 -1.63
C ILE A 17 -19.57 -3.01 -1.98
N ARG A 18 -20.65 -3.05 -1.20
CA ARG A 18 -21.70 -4.05 -1.35
C ARG A 18 -23.07 -3.39 -1.45
N ASP A 19 -23.99 -4.09 -2.09
CA ASP A 19 -25.40 -3.72 -2.09
C ASP A 19 -26.07 -4.07 -0.74
N LYS A 20 -27.36 -3.76 -0.61
CA LYS A 20 -28.16 -4.07 0.59
C LYS A 20 -28.29 -5.57 0.88
N ASP A 21 -28.08 -6.41 -0.12
CA ASP A 21 -28.19 -7.87 -0.03
C ASP A 21 -26.82 -8.51 0.25
N GLY A 22 -25.77 -7.68 0.40
CA GLY A 22 -24.42 -8.11 0.73
C GLY A 22 -23.56 -8.53 -0.46
N ASN A 23 -24.07 -8.39 -1.71
CA ASN A 23 -23.32 -8.71 -2.90
C ASN A 23 -22.32 -7.61 -3.26
N TYR A 24 -21.16 -7.97 -3.76
CA TYR A 24 -20.17 -7.00 -4.21
C TYR A 24 -20.67 -6.22 -5.44
N PHE A 25 -20.45 -4.92 -5.41
CA PHE A 25 -20.72 -4.00 -6.51
C PHE A 25 -19.56 -4.06 -7.52
N SER A 26 -19.48 -5.15 -8.26
CA SER A 26 -18.40 -5.44 -9.19
C SER A 26 -18.94 -5.70 -10.59
N ALA A 27 -18.21 -5.26 -11.62
CA ALA A 27 -18.56 -5.48 -13.02
C ALA A 27 -18.40 -6.93 -13.49
N ALA A 28 -17.60 -7.73 -12.80
CA ALA A 28 -17.37 -9.13 -13.10
C ALA A 28 -17.73 -10.02 -11.91
N LYS A 29 -18.09 -11.29 -12.19
CA LYS A 29 -18.18 -12.29 -11.10
C LYS A 29 -16.81 -12.40 -10.45
N PRO A 30 -16.70 -12.21 -9.13
CA PRO A 30 -15.40 -12.27 -8.47
C PRO A 30 -14.80 -13.66 -8.66
N ALA A 31 -13.63 -13.70 -9.31
CA ALA A 31 -12.79 -14.87 -9.27
C ALA A 31 -12.13 -14.93 -7.88
N SER A 32 -12.03 -16.12 -7.32
CA SER A 32 -11.27 -16.30 -6.08
C SER A 32 -9.79 -16.53 -6.41
N ASP A 33 -8.90 -15.96 -5.60
CA ASP A 33 -7.49 -16.32 -5.60
C ASP A 33 -7.31 -17.72 -4.99
N GLN A 34 -6.07 -18.21 -4.99
CA GLN A 34 -5.75 -19.54 -4.41
C GLN A 34 -5.96 -19.63 -2.89
N PHE A 35 -6.23 -18.50 -2.22
CA PHE A 35 -6.54 -18.41 -0.78
C PHE A 35 -8.04 -18.22 -0.52
N GLY A 36 -8.87 -18.20 -1.57
CA GLY A 36 -10.32 -18.00 -1.46
C GLY A 36 -10.78 -16.55 -1.37
N HIS A 37 -9.89 -15.56 -1.55
CA HIS A 37 -10.27 -14.17 -1.54
C HIS A 37 -10.87 -13.75 -2.88
N ALA A 38 -11.96 -12.98 -2.85
CA ALA A 38 -12.58 -12.46 -4.05
C ALA A 38 -11.69 -11.41 -4.73
N GLN A 39 -11.40 -11.63 -6.01
CA GLN A 39 -10.72 -10.63 -6.85
C GLN A 39 -11.78 -9.64 -7.36
N LEU A 40 -11.82 -8.46 -6.75
CA LEU A 40 -12.79 -7.43 -7.07
C LEU A 40 -12.22 -6.47 -8.11
N SER A 41 -13.04 -6.08 -9.09
CA SER A 41 -12.69 -5.08 -10.09
C SER A 41 -13.94 -4.43 -10.69
N GLY A 42 -13.79 -3.23 -11.22
CA GLY A 42 -14.86 -2.54 -11.94
C GLY A 42 -15.98 -1.96 -11.07
N ALA A 43 -15.80 -1.84 -9.76
CA ALA A 43 -16.79 -1.26 -8.86
C ALA A 43 -17.14 0.18 -9.23
N GLY A 44 -16.15 1.00 -9.58
CA GLY A 44 -16.36 2.38 -10.03
C GLY A 44 -17.17 2.45 -11.31
N LYS A 45 -16.89 1.58 -12.27
CA LYS A 45 -17.62 1.53 -13.54
C LYS A 45 -19.05 1.04 -13.37
N CYS A 46 -19.26 0.05 -12.53
CA CYS A 46 -20.59 -0.44 -12.20
C CYS A 46 -21.45 0.65 -11.54
N LEU A 47 -20.85 1.37 -10.59
CA LEU A 47 -21.51 2.49 -9.92
C LEU A 47 -21.82 3.66 -10.87
N GLU A 48 -20.93 3.95 -11.83
CA GLU A 48 -21.17 4.94 -12.88
C GLU A 48 -22.45 4.65 -13.66
N TYR A 49 -22.63 3.41 -14.14
CA TYR A 49 -23.83 2.99 -14.85
C TYR A 49 -25.06 3.07 -13.97
N PHE A 50 -24.97 2.56 -12.75
CA PHE A 50 -26.09 2.59 -11.81
C PHE A 50 -26.58 4.02 -11.52
N ILE A 51 -25.67 4.95 -11.23
CA ILE A 51 -26.03 6.34 -10.94
C ILE A 51 -26.59 7.02 -12.18
N LYS A 52 -25.99 6.80 -13.35
CA LYS A 52 -26.48 7.37 -14.61
C LYS A 52 -27.91 6.92 -14.92
N GLU A 53 -28.22 5.65 -14.71
CA GLU A 53 -29.56 5.10 -14.92
C GLU A 53 -30.55 5.61 -13.89
N ALA A 54 -30.14 5.66 -12.60
CA ALA A 54 -31.06 6.04 -11.52
C ALA A 54 -31.47 7.52 -11.52
N ILE A 55 -30.59 8.44 -11.89
CA ILE A 55 -30.82 9.89 -11.78
C ILE A 55 -30.52 10.67 -13.06
N ASN A 56 -30.18 10.01 -14.16
CA ASN A 56 -29.94 10.58 -15.48
C ASN A 56 -28.99 11.80 -15.49
N VAL A 57 -27.85 11.69 -14.82
CA VAL A 57 -26.80 12.72 -14.78
C VAL A 57 -25.53 12.23 -15.47
N LYS A 58 -24.69 13.18 -15.86
CA LYS A 58 -23.36 12.83 -16.38
C LYS A 58 -22.47 12.34 -15.25
N VAL A 59 -22.02 11.10 -15.35
CA VAL A 59 -21.12 10.46 -14.39
C VAL A 59 -19.84 10.03 -15.11
N ARG A 60 -18.74 10.03 -14.40
CA ARG A 60 -17.45 9.47 -14.83
C ARG A 60 -16.83 8.75 -13.66
N SER A 61 -16.33 7.55 -13.89
CA SER A 61 -15.52 6.80 -12.93
C SER A 61 -14.04 6.86 -13.29
N ILE A 62 -13.21 6.87 -12.27
CA ILE A 62 -11.75 6.75 -12.37
C ILE A 62 -11.35 5.61 -11.47
N GLU A 63 -10.78 4.56 -12.04
CA GLU A 63 -10.23 3.43 -11.30
C GLU A 63 -8.70 3.51 -11.38
N LEU A 64 -8.06 3.83 -10.27
CA LEU A 64 -6.60 4.05 -10.22
C LEU A 64 -5.81 2.74 -10.37
N ASN A 65 -6.34 1.63 -9.87
CA ASN A 65 -5.76 0.29 -10.01
C ASN A 65 -4.23 0.29 -9.76
N VAL A 66 -3.48 -0.23 -10.73
CA VAL A 66 -2.02 -0.35 -10.66
C VAL A 66 -1.31 1.01 -10.70
N LEU A 67 -1.89 2.04 -11.31
CA LEU A 67 -1.28 3.37 -11.42
C LEU A 67 -0.92 3.96 -10.05
N GLN A 68 -1.81 3.84 -9.09
CA GLN A 68 -1.60 4.30 -7.71
C GLN A 68 -0.40 3.57 -7.06
N ARG A 69 -0.21 2.28 -7.34
CA ARG A 69 0.90 1.48 -6.80
C ARG A 69 2.23 1.75 -7.53
N CYS A 70 2.17 2.24 -8.76
CA CYS A 70 3.34 2.58 -9.56
C CYS A 70 3.77 4.05 -9.42
N GLY A 71 2.99 4.87 -8.73
CA GLY A 71 3.26 6.30 -8.53
C GLY A 71 4.23 6.57 -7.39
N ALA A 72 5.39 5.91 -7.36
CA ALA A 72 6.39 6.05 -6.30
C ALA A 72 6.82 7.51 -6.06
N HIS A 73 6.75 8.36 -7.10
CA HIS A 73 7.10 9.78 -7.04
C HIS A 73 6.08 10.65 -6.26
N ILE A 74 4.95 10.08 -5.86
CA ILE A 74 3.92 10.75 -5.04
C ILE A 74 3.68 10.02 -3.71
N SER A 75 4.59 9.17 -3.28
CA SER A 75 4.54 8.52 -1.97
C SER A 75 4.87 9.51 -0.86
N SER A 76 4.36 9.29 0.35
CA SER A 76 4.75 10.08 1.51
C SER A 76 6.11 9.64 2.05
N LEU A 77 6.89 10.57 2.57
CA LEU A 77 8.18 10.26 3.19
C LEU A 77 8.01 9.36 4.42
N THR A 78 7.00 9.63 5.24
CA THR A 78 6.69 8.80 6.42
C THR A 78 6.46 7.35 6.05
N ASP A 79 5.65 7.07 5.02
CA ASP A 79 5.35 5.71 4.59
C ASP A 79 6.59 4.98 4.08
N ILE A 80 7.46 5.69 3.36
CA ILE A 80 8.72 5.17 2.86
C ILE A 80 9.68 4.83 3.99
N GLU A 81 9.88 5.74 4.94
CA GLU A 81 10.79 5.55 6.06
C GLU A 81 10.33 4.42 6.99
N GLU A 82 9.03 4.34 7.25
CA GLU A 82 8.46 3.24 8.04
C GLU A 82 8.58 1.89 7.31
N SER A 83 8.29 1.85 6.01
CA SER A 83 8.43 0.65 5.20
C SER A 83 9.88 0.17 5.11
N PHE A 84 10.82 1.10 4.93
CA PHE A 84 12.26 0.79 4.93
C PHE A 84 12.71 0.23 6.30
N SER A 85 12.33 0.89 7.37
CA SER A 85 12.66 0.47 8.74
C SER A 85 12.07 -0.90 9.06
N LEU A 86 10.84 -1.15 8.62
CA LEU A 86 10.18 -2.46 8.77
C LEU A 86 10.98 -3.57 8.06
N GLY A 87 11.39 -3.32 6.81
CA GLY A 87 12.21 -4.24 6.03
C GLY A 87 13.56 -4.53 6.69
N LEU A 88 14.23 -3.51 7.19
CA LEU A 88 15.52 -3.65 7.89
C LEU A 88 15.39 -4.53 9.14
N HIS A 89 14.36 -4.29 9.95
CA HIS A 89 14.09 -5.10 11.14
C HIS A 89 13.69 -6.54 10.78
N ALA A 90 12.95 -6.74 9.69
CA ALA A 90 12.58 -8.06 9.20
C ALA A 90 13.82 -8.91 8.86
N VAL A 91 14.78 -8.31 8.15
CA VAL A 91 16.05 -8.97 7.82
C VAL A 91 16.85 -9.30 9.10
N SER A 92 16.92 -8.37 10.05
CA SER A 92 17.62 -8.58 11.32
C SER A 92 17.00 -9.71 12.14
N CYS A 93 15.67 -9.76 12.21
CA CYS A 93 14.92 -10.84 12.88
C CYS A 93 15.18 -12.20 12.20
N ALA A 94 15.11 -12.25 10.87
CA ALA A 94 15.40 -13.46 10.12
C ALA A 94 16.85 -13.96 10.35
N ALA A 95 17.82 -13.05 10.34
CA ALA A 95 19.23 -13.37 10.59
C ALA A 95 19.48 -13.89 12.02
N SER A 96 18.67 -13.45 12.99
CA SER A 96 18.72 -13.97 14.37
C SER A 96 17.96 -15.29 14.58
N GLY A 97 17.40 -15.87 13.51
CA GLY A 97 16.65 -17.12 13.55
C GLY A 97 15.20 -17.01 14.00
N MET A 98 14.66 -15.79 14.11
CA MET A 98 13.24 -15.61 14.41
C MET A 98 12.37 -16.10 13.24
N SER A 99 11.30 -16.80 13.57
CA SER A 99 10.33 -17.29 12.57
C SER A 99 8.91 -17.27 13.12
N LYS A 100 7.91 -17.47 12.25
CA LYS A 100 6.49 -17.49 12.59
C LYS A 100 5.97 -16.19 13.22
N CYS A 101 6.65 -15.08 12.98
CA CYS A 101 6.25 -13.75 13.41
C CYS A 101 6.10 -12.82 12.21
N MET A 102 5.30 -11.81 12.38
CA MET A 102 5.15 -10.69 11.45
C MET A 102 5.68 -9.43 12.12
N LEU A 103 6.47 -8.63 11.39
CA LEU A 103 6.86 -7.31 11.85
C LEU A 103 5.67 -6.38 11.71
N ILE A 104 5.43 -5.59 12.74
CA ILE A 104 4.34 -4.61 12.78
C ILE A 104 4.86 -3.24 13.21
N ILE A 105 4.25 -2.21 12.67
CA ILE A 105 4.46 -0.83 13.09
C ILE A 105 3.48 -0.54 14.23
N LYS A 106 4.00 -0.26 15.40
CA LYS A 106 3.22 0.14 16.57
C LYS A 106 3.33 1.64 16.77
N ARG A 107 2.21 2.34 16.66
CA ARG A 107 2.14 3.77 16.97
C ARG A 107 2.27 3.98 18.47
N ILE A 108 3.22 4.82 18.89
CA ILE A 108 3.54 5.11 20.29
C ILE A 108 2.94 6.44 20.71
N SER A 109 3.01 7.45 19.83
CA SER A 109 2.54 8.80 20.07
C SER A 109 1.93 9.41 18.82
N ASP A 110 0.94 10.27 19.00
CA ASP A 110 0.29 11.03 17.94
C ASP A 110 0.90 12.42 17.78
N SER A 111 1.41 13.02 18.85
CA SER A 111 1.99 14.37 18.85
C SER A 111 3.17 14.47 19.83
N PRO A 112 4.41 14.48 19.34
CA PRO A 112 4.79 14.21 17.94
C PRO A 112 4.48 12.79 17.52
N TYR A 113 4.26 12.58 16.21
CA TYR A 113 4.05 11.24 15.66
C TYR A 113 5.30 10.38 15.84
N GLN A 114 5.13 9.22 16.47
CA GLN A 114 6.21 8.28 16.74
C GLN A 114 5.72 6.85 16.62
N THR A 115 6.54 6.01 16.03
CA THR A 115 6.29 4.57 15.88
C THR A 115 7.46 3.74 16.40
N ALA A 116 7.17 2.49 16.72
CA ALA A 116 8.16 1.46 16.97
C ALA A 116 7.85 0.21 16.16
N ILE A 117 8.89 -0.48 15.71
CA ILE A 117 8.75 -1.75 15.04
C ILE A 117 8.82 -2.85 16.09
N THR A 118 7.83 -3.72 16.08
CA THR A 118 7.74 -4.87 16.97
C THR A 118 7.36 -6.13 16.19
N THR A 119 7.32 -7.25 16.87
CA THR A 119 6.87 -8.53 16.29
C THR A 119 5.51 -8.93 16.86
N ALA A 120 4.71 -9.58 16.04
CA ALA A 120 3.46 -10.20 16.45
C ALA A 120 3.37 -11.64 15.91
N ASP A 121 2.64 -12.51 16.60
CA ASP A 121 2.41 -13.87 16.13
C ASP A 121 1.57 -13.85 14.86
N ILE A 122 2.06 -14.48 13.81
CA ILE A 122 1.39 -14.54 12.51
C ILE A 122 0.01 -15.19 12.58
N LYS A 123 -0.21 -16.10 13.54
CA LYS A 123 -1.50 -16.77 13.71
C LYS A 123 -2.63 -15.83 14.12
N GLY A 124 -2.30 -14.73 14.82
CA GLY A 124 -3.28 -13.73 15.23
C GLY A 124 -3.52 -12.64 14.17
N ILE A 125 -2.80 -12.68 13.04
CA ILE A 125 -2.87 -11.64 12.00
C ILE A 125 -3.31 -12.22 10.66
N ALA A 126 -2.84 -13.43 10.33
CA ALA A 126 -3.11 -14.06 9.05
C ALA A 126 -4.63 -14.27 8.85
N ASN A 127 -5.14 -13.78 7.71
CA ASN A 127 -6.57 -13.82 7.34
C ASN A 127 -7.52 -13.03 8.27
N GLU A 128 -6.99 -12.22 9.17
CA GLU A 128 -7.79 -11.33 10.01
C GLU A 128 -7.92 -9.94 9.38
N ALA A 129 -9.16 -9.47 9.24
CA ALA A 129 -9.45 -8.13 8.74
C ALA A 129 -9.65 -7.16 9.90
N LYS A 130 -8.83 -6.12 9.95
CA LYS A 130 -9.02 -5.03 10.91
C LYS A 130 -9.96 -3.97 10.33
N SER A 131 -11.14 -3.86 10.88
CA SER A 131 -12.12 -2.86 10.48
C SER A 131 -11.79 -1.47 11.04
N ILE A 132 -12.18 -0.44 10.30
CA ILE A 132 -12.16 0.95 10.80
C ILE A 132 -13.17 1.07 11.95
N PRO A 133 -12.79 1.65 13.10
CA PRO A 133 -13.71 1.89 14.20
C PRO A 133 -14.94 2.70 13.77
N ARG A 134 -16.15 2.26 14.15
CA ARG A 134 -17.38 2.93 13.71
C ARG A 134 -17.45 4.41 14.10
N GLN A 135 -16.85 4.78 15.24
CA GLN A 135 -16.78 6.17 15.70
C GLN A 135 -15.95 7.09 14.79
N TRP A 136 -15.14 6.53 13.89
CA TRP A 136 -14.36 7.29 12.91
C TRP A 136 -15.16 7.61 11.63
N ILE A 137 -16.37 7.11 11.54
CA ILE A 137 -17.30 7.38 10.45
C ILE A 137 -18.43 8.23 11.01
N ASN A 138 -18.83 9.28 10.29
CA ASN A 138 -19.91 10.15 10.72
C ASN A 138 -21.24 9.37 10.86
N GLU A 139 -22.23 9.98 11.49
CA GLU A 139 -23.54 9.35 11.75
C GLU A 139 -24.26 8.98 10.45
N ALA A 140 -24.17 9.83 9.44
CA ALA A 140 -24.76 9.61 8.10
C ALA A 140 -24.05 8.50 7.29
N GLY A 141 -22.86 8.03 7.70
CA GLY A 141 -22.12 6.97 7.03
C GLY A 141 -21.46 7.35 5.72
N ASN A 142 -21.32 8.63 5.42
CA ASN A 142 -20.85 9.14 4.13
C ASN A 142 -19.63 10.09 4.25
N ASP A 143 -19.06 10.21 5.44
CA ASP A 143 -17.86 11.01 5.69
C ASP A 143 -17.15 10.49 6.92
N VAL A 144 -15.95 10.99 7.19
CA VAL A 144 -15.10 10.58 8.31
C VAL A 144 -15.06 11.66 9.39
N THR A 145 -14.81 11.24 10.62
CA THR A 145 -14.65 12.16 11.75
C THR A 145 -13.22 12.71 11.80
N PRO A 146 -13.00 13.83 12.52
CA PRO A 146 -11.67 14.37 12.76
C PRO A 146 -10.68 13.35 13.36
N ASP A 147 -11.16 12.37 14.10
CA ASP A 147 -10.31 11.33 14.70
C ASP A 147 -9.60 10.48 13.62
N LEU A 148 -10.33 10.09 12.55
CA LEU A 148 -9.69 9.40 11.44
C LEU A 148 -8.72 10.32 10.69
N VAL A 149 -9.08 11.58 10.48
CA VAL A 149 -8.19 12.56 9.84
C VAL A 149 -6.89 12.70 10.63
N ASN A 150 -6.98 12.88 11.94
CA ASN A 150 -5.82 12.98 12.84
C ASN A 150 -4.96 11.70 12.84
N TYR A 151 -5.61 10.54 12.75
CA TYR A 151 -4.91 9.27 12.64
C TYR A 151 -4.15 9.15 11.31
N MET A 152 -4.75 9.57 10.21
CA MET A 152 -4.18 9.41 8.86
C MET A 152 -3.18 10.51 8.48
N ALA A 153 -3.33 11.72 9.00
CA ALA A 153 -2.52 12.88 8.60
C ALA A 153 -1.00 12.63 8.67
N PRO A 154 -0.42 12.03 9.72
CA PRO A 154 1.01 11.76 9.76
C PRO A 154 1.48 10.79 8.67
N LEU A 155 0.62 9.87 8.22
CA LEU A 155 0.96 8.84 7.24
C LEU A 155 1.13 9.39 5.81
N ILE A 156 0.57 10.58 5.54
CA ILE A 156 0.69 11.27 4.25
C ILE A 156 1.63 12.49 4.34
N THR A 157 2.47 12.54 5.36
CA THR A 157 3.35 13.69 5.62
C THR A 157 4.76 13.45 5.06
N GLY A 158 5.37 14.54 4.60
CA GLY A 158 6.72 14.57 4.07
C GLY A 158 6.81 14.20 2.59
N GLU A 159 7.73 14.87 1.90
CA GLU A 159 8.01 14.66 0.48
C GLU A 159 9.34 13.92 0.34
N PRO A 160 9.39 12.79 -0.39
CA PRO A 160 10.63 12.10 -0.65
C PRO A 160 11.49 12.89 -1.66
N ASP A 161 12.80 12.87 -1.46
CA ASP A 161 13.76 13.43 -2.41
C ASP A 161 13.95 12.48 -3.59
N ILE A 162 13.23 12.73 -4.68
CA ILE A 162 13.23 11.87 -5.87
C ILE A 162 14.13 12.48 -6.94
N SER A 163 15.12 11.70 -7.37
CA SER A 163 15.96 12.06 -8.51
C SER A 163 15.22 11.83 -9.84
N TYR A 164 15.33 12.79 -10.77
CA TYR A 164 14.77 12.66 -12.12
C TYR A 164 15.89 12.68 -13.15
N GLN A 165 15.73 11.87 -14.20
CA GLN A 165 16.57 11.88 -15.37
C GLN A 165 15.71 11.88 -16.63
N ASN A 166 15.91 12.85 -17.52
CA ASN A 166 15.11 13.00 -18.73
C ASN A 166 13.59 13.07 -18.49
N GLY A 167 13.16 13.68 -17.38
CA GLY A 167 11.75 13.82 -17.02
C GLY A 167 11.10 12.59 -16.36
N LEU A 168 11.85 11.52 -16.13
CA LEU A 168 11.38 10.30 -15.48
C LEU A 168 12.06 10.14 -14.12
N PRO A 169 11.35 9.62 -13.10
CA PRO A 169 11.97 9.23 -11.86
C PRO A 169 13.07 8.20 -12.08
N VAL A 170 14.19 8.36 -11.40
CA VAL A 170 15.28 7.38 -11.45
C VAL A 170 14.93 6.20 -10.57
N PHE A 171 14.81 5.04 -11.17
CA PHE A 171 14.62 3.77 -10.48
C PHE A 171 15.97 3.06 -10.31
N PHE A 172 16.06 2.27 -9.25
CA PHE A 172 17.27 1.48 -9.00
C PHE A 172 17.17 0.15 -9.76
N ASP A 173 17.73 0.10 -10.96
CA ASP A 173 17.62 -1.06 -11.84
C ASP A 173 18.46 -2.26 -11.41
N ASN A 174 19.52 -2.06 -10.60
CA ASN A 174 20.54 -3.06 -10.37
C ASN A 174 20.47 -3.76 -8.99
N VAL A 175 19.44 -3.55 -8.19
CA VAL A 175 19.36 -4.23 -6.88
C VAL A 175 19.17 -5.73 -7.06
N CYS A 176 18.33 -6.13 -8.00
CA CYS A 176 18.06 -7.54 -8.26
C CYS A 176 19.29 -8.22 -8.88
N ASP A 177 19.92 -7.62 -9.86
CA ASP A 177 21.12 -8.16 -10.52
C ASP A 177 22.29 -8.26 -9.52
N GLY A 178 22.52 -7.24 -8.72
CA GLY A 178 23.55 -7.27 -7.66
C GLY A 178 23.30 -8.32 -6.59
N ILE A 179 22.06 -8.63 -6.25
CA ILE A 179 21.70 -9.72 -5.33
C ILE A 179 21.97 -11.08 -5.98
N TYR A 180 21.56 -11.28 -7.24
CA TYR A 180 21.79 -12.52 -7.96
C TYR A 180 23.28 -12.78 -8.15
N ASP A 181 24.05 -11.78 -8.57
CA ASP A 181 25.48 -11.88 -8.73
C ASP A 181 26.19 -12.19 -7.42
N TYR A 182 25.79 -11.53 -6.33
CA TYR A 182 26.35 -11.78 -5.02
C TYR A 182 26.05 -13.19 -4.52
N VAL A 183 24.82 -13.66 -4.66
CA VAL A 183 24.41 -15.02 -4.28
C VAL A 183 25.11 -16.07 -5.11
N ALA A 184 25.24 -15.85 -6.43
CA ALA A 184 25.93 -16.74 -7.34
C ALA A 184 27.43 -16.87 -7.02
N GLN A 185 28.08 -15.76 -6.60
CA GLN A 185 29.53 -15.74 -6.31
C GLN A 185 29.89 -16.24 -4.90
N ASN A 186 29.01 -16.06 -3.91
CA ASN A 186 29.33 -16.27 -2.50
C ASN A 186 28.53 -17.38 -1.82
N GLY A 187 27.66 -18.08 -2.55
CA GLY A 187 26.74 -19.05 -1.96
C GLY A 187 25.66 -18.35 -1.14
N TYR A 188 25.38 -18.78 0.06
CA TYR A 188 24.37 -18.14 0.90
C TYR A 188 24.82 -16.73 1.35
N LEU A 189 23.89 -15.75 1.26
CA LEU A 189 24.08 -14.38 1.68
C LEU A 189 24.75 -14.25 3.05
N ASN A 190 25.90 -13.62 3.09
CA ASN A 190 26.33 -12.93 4.29
C ASN A 190 25.51 -11.64 4.40
N MET A 191 24.35 -11.74 5.01
CA MET A 191 23.35 -10.67 5.14
C MET A 191 23.93 -9.42 5.80
N GLY A 192 24.91 -9.54 6.70
CA GLY A 192 25.53 -8.41 7.38
C GLY A 192 26.23 -7.46 6.40
N SER A 193 27.02 -7.98 5.47
CA SER A 193 27.74 -7.14 4.51
C SER A 193 26.83 -6.49 3.46
N TRP A 194 25.70 -7.11 3.16
CA TRP A 194 24.70 -6.54 2.25
C TRP A 194 23.91 -5.43 2.94
N ILE A 195 23.50 -5.62 4.21
CA ILE A 195 22.85 -4.59 5.03
C ILE A 195 23.76 -3.35 5.14
N GLU A 196 25.06 -3.52 5.38
CA GLU A 196 26.01 -2.41 5.39
C GLU A 196 26.08 -1.67 4.05
N LYS A 197 26.07 -2.37 2.93
CA LYS A 197 26.08 -1.74 1.60
C LYS A 197 24.80 -0.96 1.33
N VAL A 198 23.64 -1.50 1.71
CA VAL A 198 22.34 -0.81 1.57
C VAL A 198 22.27 0.39 2.52
N ALA A 199 22.72 0.26 3.77
CA ALA A 199 22.77 1.35 4.73
C ALA A 199 23.73 2.47 4.28
N ASN A 200 24.89 2.12 3.72
CA ASN A 200 25.83 3.09 3.15
C ASN A 200 25.29 3.78 1.89
N ALA A 201 24.54 3.09 1.05
CA ALA A 201 23.83 3.69 -0.08
C ALA A 201 22.74 4.67 0.39
N HIS A 202 22.06 4.39 1.49
CA HIS A 202 21.08 5.27 2.12
C HIS A 202 21.73 6.55 2.69
N ASN A 203 22.90 6.45 3.31
CA ASN A 203 23.66 7.61 3.80
C ASN A 203 24.10 8.57 2.68
N THR A 204 24.07 8.15 1.43
CA THR A 204 24.33 9.02 0.26
C THR A 204 23.06 9.75 -0.25
N LYS A 205 21.96 9.76 0.50
CA LYS A 205 20.68 10.42 0.18
C LYS A 205 20.03 10.00 -1.15
N LYS A 206 20.28 8.79 -1.63
CA LYS A 206 19.58 8.24 -2.78
C LYS A 206 18.51 7.29 -2.28
N TYR A 207 17.25 7.73 -2.26
CA TYR A 207 16.11 6.85 -1.97
C TYR A 207 15.96 5.84 -3.10
N ILE A 208 15.94 4.56 -2.73
CA ILE A 208 15.85 3.44 -3.67
C ILE A 208 14.37 3.08 -3.82
N TYR A 209 13.78 3.49 -4.92
CA TYR A 209 12.47 3.00 -5.34
C TYR A 209 12.68 1.78 -6.25
N GLY A 210 12.70 0.60 -5.66
CA GLY A 210 12.87 -0.65 -6.41
C GLY A 210 11.53 -1.22 -6.88
N ARG A 211 11.38 -1.37 -8.18
CA ARG A 211 10.37 -2.23 -8.78
C ARG A 211 11.01 -3.60 -8.99
N CYS A 212 10.71 -4.59 -8.15
CA CYS A 212 10.94 -5.99 -8.51
C CYS A 212 9.93 -6.37 -9.60
N SER A 213 10.29 -6.24 -10.86
CA SER A 213 9.58 -6.91 -11.93
C SER A 213 10.00 -8.38 -11.92
N PHE A 214 9.18 -9.25 -11.34
CA PHE A 214 9.31 -10.69 -11.54
C PHE A 214 9.03 -10.99 -13.02
N ASN A 215 10.06 -11.13 -13.81
CA ASN A 215 9.94 -11.64 -15.17
C ASN A 215 9.80 -13.16 -15.07
N ARG A 216 8.55 -13.66 -15.12
CA ARG A 216 8.25 -15.09 -15.22
C ARG A 216 8.54 -15.57 -16.65
N SER A 217 9.80 -15.63 -17.05
CA SER A 217 10.19 -16.30 -18.29
C SER A 217 11.56 -16.93 -18.14
N THR A 218 11.68 -17.86 -17.23
CA THR A 218 12.64 -18.95 -17.36
C THR A 218 12.02 -20.16 -16.70
N ASN A 219 11.61 -21.12 -17.55
CA ASN A 219 11.36 -22.50 -17.16
C ASN A 219 12.60 -23.06 -16.45
N CYS A 220 12.43 -23.53 -15.24
CA CYS A 220 13.01 -24.73 -14.67
C CYS A 220 12.07 -25.24 -13.59
#